data_9257a29693ad181f9b089fc6fa9cfa3a
#
_entry.id   9257a29693ad181f9b089fc6fa9cfa3a
#
_cell.length_a   1.000
_cell.length_b   1.000
_cell.length_c   1.000
_cell.angle_alpha   90.00
_cell.angle_beta   90.00
_cell.angle_gamma   90.00
#
_symmetry.space_group_name_H-M   'P 1'
#
loop_
_entity.id
_entity.type
_entity.pdbx_description
1 polymer ?
#
loop_
_entity_poly.entity_id
_entity_poly.type
_entity_poly.pdbx_seq_one_letter_code
_entity_poly.pdbx_strand_id
1 'polypeptide(L)'
;MYVLDVKKPQGEVARLYSDSYRRIADVIGQIPRGKVMTYGQVAEDAGLGRAARLVGYALHAIGKQLPWHRVVGMRGKGIAKVAIKDPLHGTEQRMRLENEGVRFMGSCGIDLDTYGFRLEKSGTTR
;
A
#
# COMPACT_ATOMS: atom_id res chain seq x y z
N MET A 1 18.12 3.04 -2.64
CA MET A 1 18.26 1.65 -2.21
C MET A 1 18.04 1.53 -0.73
N TYR A 2 17.27 0.60 -0.31
CA TYR A 2 16.94 0.45 1.09
C TYR A 2 17.91 -0.46 1.79
N VAL A 3 18.23 -0.06 2.99
CA VAL A 3 19.15 -0.81 3.80
C VAL A 3 18.64 -2.20 4.13
N LEU A 4 17.33 -2.32 4.27
CA LEU A 4 16.74 -3.62 4.58
C LEU A 4 17.10 -4.69 3.57
N ASP A 5 17.20 -4.30 2.31
CA ASP A 5 17.51 -5.26 1.27
C ASP A 5 18.95 -5.69 1.32
N VAL A 6 19.79 -4.79 1.81
CA VAL A 6 21.23 -5.05 1.85
C VAL A 6 21.58 -5.88 3.05
N LYS A 7 20.98 -5.57 4.19
CA LYS A 7 21.32 -6.23 5.43
C LYS A 7 20.13 -7.03 5.91
N LYS A 8 20.20 -8.32 5.74
CA LYS A 8 19.13 -9.18 6.22
C LYS A 8 19.28 -9.36 7.72
N PRO A 9 18.19 -9.15 8.46
CA PRO A 9 18.23 -9.39 9.89
C PRO A 9 18.49 -10.84 10.19
N GLN A 10 19.00 -11.10 11.38
CA GLN A 10 19.29 -12.45 11.83
C GLN A 10 18.37 -12.83 12.96
N GLY A 11 18.09 -14.10 13.06
CA GLY A 11 17.39 -14.67 14.20
C GLY A 11 16.02 -14.08 14.41
N GLU A 12 15.80 -13.59 15.61
CA GLU A 12 14.49 -13.08 16.01
C GLU A 12 14.07 -11.89 15.19
N VAL A 13 15.00 -11.01 14.89
CA VAL A 13 14.70 -9.82 14.11
C VAL A 13 14.24 -10.22 12.72
N ALA A 14 14.91 -11.21 12.13
CA ALA A 14 14.50 -11.70 10.81
C ALA A 14 13.08 -12.22 10.82
N ARG A 15 12.72 -12.93 11.87
CA ARG A 15 11.39 -13.49 11.99
C ARG A 15 10.33 -12.38 12.08
N LEU A 16 10.62 -11.35 12.85
CA LEU A 16 9.70 -10.23 13.01
C LEU A 16 9.47 -9.51 11.69
N TYR A 17 10.54 -9.25 10.94
CA TYR A 17 10.39 -8.61 9.65
C TYR A 17 9.64 -9.49 8.67
N SER A 18 9.94 -10.77 8.65
CA SER A 18 9.24 -11.69 7.76
C SER A 18 7.75 -11.74 8.07
N ASP A 19 7.41 -11.75 9.33
CA ASP A 19 6.02 -11.78 9.74
C ASP A 19 5.30 -10.50 9.35
N SER A 20 5.93 -9.36 9.59
CA SER A 20 5.34 -8.07 9.24
C SER A 20 5.15 -7.95 7.72
N TYR A 21 6.14 -8.34 6.96
CA TYR A 21 6.04 -8.27 5.51
C TYR A 21 4.95 -9.20 4.98
N ARG A 22 4.82 -10.37 5.58
CA ARG A 22 3.78 -11.30 5.17
C ARG A 22 2.39 -10.71 5.45
N ARG A 23 2.21 -10.10 6.61
CA ARG A 23 0.93 -9.47 6.92
C ARG A 23 0.61 -8.34 5.96
N ILE A 24 1.60 -7.54 5.63
CA ILE A 24 1.42 -6.46 4.68
C ILE A 24 1.06 -7.02 3.31
N ALA A 25 1.76 -8.06 2.88
CA ALA A 25 1.49 -8.68 1.59
C ALA A 25 0.07 -9.24 1.54
N ASP A 26 -0.37 -9.87 2.63
CA ASP A 26 -1.71 -10.42 2.69
C ASP A 26 -2.78 -9.34 2.52
N VAL A 27 -2.58 -8.19 3.16
CA VAL A 27 -3.53 -7.09 3.03
C VAL A 27 -3.54 -6.55 1.62
N ILE A 28 -2.35 -6.27 1.08
CA ILE A 28 -2.25 -5.68 -0.25
C ILE A 28 -2.83 -6.61 -1.31
N GLY A 29 -2.58 -7.90 -1.15
CA GLY A 29 -3.10 -8.89 -2.11
C GLY A 29 -4.61 -8.94 -2.17
N GLN A 30 -5.29 -8.40 -1.18
CA GLN A 30 -6.75 -8.41 -1.14
C GLN A 30 -7.38 -7.15 -1.71
N ILE A 31 -6.58 -6.15 -2.06
CA ILE A 31 -7.13 -4.93 -2.64
C ILE A 31 -7.64 -5.25 -4.03
N PRO A 32 -8.94 -5.10 -4.27
CA PRO A 32 -9.49 -5.49 -5.57
C PRO A 32 -9.15 -4.48 -6.66
N ARG A 33 -9.30 -4.94 -7.87
CA ARG A 33 -9.10 -4.10 -9.04
C ARG A 33 -10.01 -2.88 -8.95
N GLY A 34 -9.46 -1.71 -9.23
CA GLY A 34 -10.22 -0.47 -9.21
C GLY A 34 -10.37 0.14 -7.83
N LYS A 35 -9.68 -0.40 -6.84
CA LYS A 35 -9.72 0.13 -5.48
C LYS A 35 -8.31 0.42 -4.98
N VAL A 36 -8.23 1.26 -3.98
CA VAL A 36 -6.93 1.65 -3.41
C VAL A 36 -6.98 1.65 -1.89
N MET A 37 -5.82 1.48 -1.27
CA MET A 37 -5.63 1.70 0.16
C MET A 37 -4.43 2.61 0.35
N THR A 38 -4.46 3.43 1.39
CA THR A 38 -3.29 4.23 1.71
C THR A 38 -2.28 3.38 2.47
N TYR A 39 -1.03 3.83 2.49
CA TYR A 39 0.03 3.15 3.24
C TYR A 39 -0.36 2.96 4.70
N GLY A 40 -0.95 4.00 5.29
CA GLY A 40 -1.38 3.91 6.69
C GLY A 40 -2.50 2.91 6.90
N GLN A 41 -3.43 2.85 5.96
CA GLN A 41 -4.53 1.89 6.05
C GLN A 41 -4.04 0.45 5.92
N VAL A 42 -3.09 0.23 5.02
CA VAL A 42 -2.49 -1.10 4.89
C VAL A 42 -1.84 -1.51 6.20
N ALA A 43 -1.06 -0.62 6.79
CA ALA A 43 -0.39 -0.92 8.05
C ALA A 43 -1.42 -1.23 9.14
N GLU A 44 -2.45 -0.44 9.22
CA GLU A 44 -3.48 -0.62 10.23
C GLU A 44 -4.20 -1.95 10.06
N ASP A 45 -4.59 -2.26 8.83
CA ASP A 45 -5.30 -3.52 8.57
C ASP A 45 -4.39 -4.73 8.71
N ALA A 46 -3.09 -4.54 8.58
CA ALA A 46 -2.12 -5.61 8.83
C ALA A 46 -1.82 -5.81 10.32
N GLY A 47 -2.44 -5.00 11.18
CA GLY A 47 -2.22 -5.12 12.61
C GLY A 47 -0.93 -4.49 13.08
N LEU A 48 -0.37 -3.57 12.30
CA LEU A 48 0.93 -2.97 12.60
C LEU A 48 0.83 -1.52 13.05
N GLY A 49 -0.37 -1.04 13.33
CA GLY A 49 -0.57 0.29 13.83
C GLY A 49 -0.16 1.36 12.83
N ARG A 50 0.65 2.30 13.26
CA ARG A 50 1.04 3.44 12.42
C ARG A 50 2.32 3.18 11.66
N ALA A 51 2.47 2.01 11.11
CA ALA A 51 3.70 1.61 10.44
C ALA A 51 3.66 1.83 8.93
N ALA A 52 3.18 2.97 8.49
CA ALA A 52 3.10 3.26 7.05
C ALA A 52 4.45 3.15 6.36
N ARG A 53 5.52 3.58 7.05
CA ARG A 53 6.85 3.50 6.46
C ARG A 53 7.28 2.06 6.22
N LEU A 54 6.88 1.18 7.12
CA LEU A 54 7.19 -0.24 6.97
C LEU A 54 6.50 -0.83 5.74
N VAL A 55 5.29 -0.36 5.44
CA VAL A 55 4.60 -0.77 4.22
C VAL A 55 5.42 -0.38 2.99
N GLY A 56 5.97 0.83 3.00
CA GLY A 56 6.85 1.26 1.91
C GLY A 56 8.06 0.36 1.75
N TYR A 57 8.69 -0.01 2.85
CA TYR A 57 9.83 -0.92 2.80
C TYR A 57 9.44 -2.28 2.25
N ALA A 58 8.29 -2.80 2.68
CA ALA A 58 7.83 -4.09 2.21
C ALA A 58 7.57 -4.05 0.70
N LEU A 59 6.92 -2.99 0.23
CA LEU A 59 6.66 -2.87 -1.20
C LEU A 59 7.94 -2.80 -2.01
N HIS A 60 8.94 -2.12 -1.48
CA HIS A 60 10.22 -2.07 -2.17
C HIS A 60 10.86 -3.45 -2.26
N ALA A 61 10.75 -4.23 -1.19
CA ALA A 61 11.40 -5.53 -1.11
C ALA A 61 10.65 -6.61 -1.89
N ILE A 62 9.32 -6.63 -1.81
CA ILE A 62 8.53 -7.74 -2.35
C ILE A 62 7.36 -7.29 -3.22
N GLY A 63 7.30 -6.00 -3.56
CA GLY A 63 6.12 -5.45 -4.22
C GLY A 63 5.87 -5.93 -5.64
N LYS A 64 6.90 -6.45 -6.31
CA LYS A 64 6.73 -6.85 -7.71
C LYS A 64 5.63 -7.89 -7.89
N GLN A 65 5.40 -8.70 -6.90
CA GLN A 65 4.41 -9.77 -6.97
C GLN A 65 3.06 -9.35 -6.43
N LEU A 66 2.91 -8.10 -6.05
CA LEU A 66 1.71 -7.58 -5.43
C LEU A 66 1.11 -6.48 -6.28
N PRO A 67 -0.18 -6.19 -6.11
CA PRO A 67 -0.78 -5.04 -6.80
C PRO A 67 -0.32 -3.74 -6.12
N TRP A 68 0.97 -3.46 -6.21
CA TRP A 68 1.59 -2.32 -5.53
C TRP A 68 0.98 -0.99 -5.97
N HIS A 69 0.49 -0.94 -7.20
CA HIS A 69 -0.10 0.29 -7.73
C HIS A 69 -1.38 0.69 -7.02
N ARG A 70 -1.97 -0.22 -6.24
CA ARG A 70 -3.19 0.07 -5.49
C ARG A 70 -2.90 0.59 -4.10
N VAL A 71 -1.63 0.80 -3.75
CA VAL A 71 -1.24 1.39 -2.48
C VAL A 71 -0.79 2.82 -2.74
N VAL A 72 -1.45 3.76 -2.09
CA VAL A 72 -1.31 5.17 -2.41
C VAL A 72 -1.01 6.00 -1.17
N GLY A 73 -0.57 7.22 -1.37
CA GLY A 73 -0.33 8.13 -0.26
C GLY A 73 -1.55 8.96 0.08
N MET A 74 -1.49 9.66 1.19
CA MET A 74 -2.54 10.61 1.56
C MET A 74 -2.18 11.98 1.04
N ARG A 75 -3.17 12.67 0.48
CA ARG A 75 -3.01 14.06 0.09
C ARG A 75 -3.68 14.98 1.09
N GLY A 76 -4.84 14.56 1.54
CA GLY A 76 -5.62 15.31 2.49
C GLY A 76 -6.77 14.47 2.97
N LYS A 77 -7.71 15.07 3.69
CA LYS A 77 -8.80 14.30 4.26
C LYS A 77 -9.67 13.73 3.14
N GLY A 78 -9.75 12.40 3.13
CA GLY A 78 -10.58 11.70 2.14
C GLY A 78 -10.00 11.66 0.74
N ILE A 79 -8.79 12.17 0.54
CA ILE A 79 -8.19 12.23 -0.79
C ILE A 79 -6.80 11.63 -0.74
N ALA A 80 -6.58 10.64 -1.60
CA ALA A 80 -5.28 10.03 -1.76
C ALA A 80 -4.57 10.56 -2.99
N LYS A 81 -3.35 10.14 -3.19
CA LYS A 81 -2.57 10.52 -4.35
C LYS A 81 -1.57 9.43 -4.68
N VAL A 82 -1.11 9.44 -5.92
CA VAL A 82 0.02 8.59 -6.31
C VAL A 82 1.21 8.96 -5.44
N ALA A 83 1.80 7.99 -4.77
CA ALA A 83 2.79 8.23 -3.74
C ALA A 83 4.22 8.09 -4.22
N ILE A 84 4.45 7.44 -5.35
CA ILE A 84 5.79 7.19 -5.83
C ILE A 84 6.33 8.43 -6.50
N LYS A 85 7.44 8.92 -5.99
CA LYS A 85 8.01 10.17 -6.49
C LYS A 85 8.85 10.00 -7.74
N ASP A 86 9.35 8.81 -7.96
CA ASP A 86 10.09 8.52 -9.18
C ASP A 86 9.16 8.74 -10.37
N PRO A 87 9.47 9.65 -11.28
CA PRO A 87 8.54 9.97 -12.36
C PRO A 87 8.12 8.76 -13.19
N LEU A 88 9.03 7.83 -13.41
CA LEU A 88 8.71 6.67 -14.22
C LEU A 88 7.71 5.76 -13.53
N HIS A 89 7.97 5.43 -12.27
CA HIS A 89 7.09 4.54 -11.54
C HIS A 89 5.78 5.22 -11.15
N GLY A 90 5.84 6.53 -10.89
CA GLY A 90 4.62 7.26 -10.59
C GLY A 90 3.69 7.30 -11.79
N THR A 91 4.24 7.46 -12.97
CA THR A 91 3.46 7.44 -14.19
C THR A 91 2.84 6.06 -14.41
N GLU A 92 3.63 5.02 -14.19
CA GLU A 92 3.13 3.67 -14.33
C GLU A 92 2.00 3.39 -13.33
N GLN A 93 2.15 3.84 -12.10
CA GLN A 93 1.13 3.64 -11.10
C GLN A 93 -0.19 4.27 -11.53
N ARG A 94 -0.12 5.51 -12.01
CA ARG A 94 -1.31 6.20 -12.46
C ARG A 94 -1.97 5.50 -13.64
N MET A 95 -1.16 5.08 -14.61
CA MET A 95 -1.70 4.40 -15.77
C MET A 95 -2.39 3.11 -15.41
N ARG A 96 -1.79 2.35 -14.49
CA ARG A 96 -2.39 1.10 -14.05
C ARG A 96 -3.74 1.34 -13.36
N LEU A 97 -3.80 2.37 -12.53
CA LEU A 97 -5.04 2.69 -11.83
C LEU A 97 -6.11 3.18 -12.82
N GLU A 98 -5.71 4.00 -13.79
CA GLU A 98 -6.66 4.46 -14.80
C GLU A 98 -7.19 3.30 -15.63
N ASN A 99 -6.33 2.33 -15.92
CA ASN A 99 -6.78 1.14 -16.64
C ASN A 99 -7.79 0.31 -15.82
N GLU A 100 -7.78 0.48 -14.52
CA GLU A 100 -8.74 -0.21 -13.66
C GLU A 100 -9.99 0.61 -13.39
N GLY A 101 -10.10 1.78 -14.01
CA GLY A 101 -11.28 2.60 -13.88
C GLY A 101 -11.20 3.69 -12.83
N VAL A 102 -10.03 3.88 -12.21
CA VAL A 102 -9.89 4.96 -11.24
C VAL A 102 -9.78 6.28 -11.97
N ARG A 103 -10.65 7.21 -11.63
CA ARG A 103 -10.62 8.54 -12.22
C ARG A 103 -9.99 9.52 -11.25
N PHE A 104 -8.96 10.18 -11.71
CA PHE A 104 -8.23 11.12 -10.87
C PHE A 104 -8.92 12.47 -10.84
N MET A 105 -8.89 13.10 -9.68
CA MET A 105 -9.35 14.46 -9.51
C MET A 105 -8.18 15.39 -9.69
N GLY A 106 -8.28 16.32 -10.64
CA GLY A 106 -7.15 17.16 -10.97
C GLY A 106 -6.00 16.34 -11.48
N SER A 107 -4.79 16.68 -11.06
CA SER A 107 -3.60 16.03 -11.59
C SER A 107 -3.27 14.72 -10.90
N CYS A 108 -3.63 14.56 -9.63
CA CYS A 108 -3.17 13.37 -8.92
C CYS A 108 -4.08 12.91 -7.77
N GLY A 109 -5.22 13.55 -7.56
CA GLY A 109 -6.08 13.21 -6.44
C GLY A 109 -6.93 11.98 -6.70
N ILE A 110 -7.16 11.18 -5.67
CA ILE A 110 -8.02 10.00 -5.74
C ILE A 110 -9.04 10.11 -4.62
N ASP A 111 -10.30 10.04 -5.00
CA ASP A 111 -11.39 10.16 -4.02
C ASP A 111 -11.54 8.84 -3.28
N LEU A 112 -11.18 8.85 -2.00
CA LEU A 112 -11.23 7.64 -1.19
C LEU A 112 -12.66 7.19 -0.88
N ASP A 113 -13.63 8.10 -0.92
CA ASP A 113 -15.00 7.68 -0.74
C ASP A 113 -15.46 6.79 -1.89
N THR A 114 -14.95 7.05 -3.08
CA THR A 114 -15.32 6.27 -4.26
C THR A 114 -14.45 5.03 -4.42
N TYR A 115 -13.14 5.18 -4.24
CA TYR A 115 -12.18 4.12 -4.61
C TYR A 115 -11.49 3.46 -3.44
N GLY A 116 -11.71 3.94 -2.22
CA GLY A 116 -11.06 3.39 -1.06
C GLY A 116 -11.54 1.99 -0.72
N PHE A 117 -10.65 1.19 -0.20
CA PHE A 117 -10.95 -0.18 0.21
C PHE A 117 -10.41 -0.40 1.61
N ARG A 118 -11.15 -1.10 2.43
CA ARG A 118 -10.71 -1.55 3.74
C ARG A 118 -11.11 -2.98 3.92
N LEU A 119 -10.25 -3.75 4.58
CA LEU A 119 -10.58 -5.11 4.92
C LEU A 119 -11.69 -5.13 5.94
N GLU A 120 -12.62 -6.05 5.76
CA GLU A 120 -13.65 -6.26 6.74
C GLU A 120 -13.10 -7.18 7.81
N LYS A 121 -13.14 -6.71 9.05
CA LYS A 121 -12.56 -7.48 10.13
C LYS A 121 -13.54 -8.51 10.62
N SER A 122 -13.03 -9.75 10.71
CA SER A 122 -13.82 -10.87 11.20
C SER A 122 -14.36 -10.54 12.57
N GLY A 123 -15.64 -10.82 12.77
CA GLY A 123 -16.26 -10.59 14.06
C GLY A 123 -16.57 -9.15 14.38
N THR A 124 -16.27 -8.25 13.48
CA THR A 124 -16.56 -6.84 13.70
C THR A 124 -18.02 -6.57 13.40
N THR A 125 -18.65 -5.86 14.29
CA THR A 125 -20.04 -5.46 14.12
C THR A 125 -20.12 -3.96 13.92
N ARG A 126 -20.95 -3.55 13.06
CA ARG A 126 -21.13 -2.13 12.79
C ARG A 126 -22.48 -1.68 13.23
#